data_dbc5e801c74c8a6a67dc35d0064913b1
#
_entry.id   dbc5e801c74c8a6a67dc35d0064913b1
#
_cell.length_a   1.000
_cell.length_b   1.000
_cell.length_c   1.000
_cell.angle_alpha   90.00
_cell.angle_beta   90.00
_cell.angle_gamma   90.00
#
_symmetry.space_group_name_H-M   'P 1'
#
loop_
_entity.id
_entity.type
_entity.pdbx_description
1 polymer ?
#
loop_
_entity_poly.entity_id
_entity_poly.type
_entity_poly.pdbx_seq_one_letter_code
_entity_poly.pdbx_strand_id
1 'polypeptide(L)'
;MTLKIGNVELENNVILAPMAGVTDMPYRILCREQGAGLVCMEMVSAKAILYKNKNTQELLKVDERERPVSLQLFGSDPDIVADIAASLEDGPYDIFDINMGCPVPKIVKNGEGSARMRNPKLVEEILTKLVKTVKKPVTVKFRKGFDDTCINAVEIAKIAESAGVAAVAVHGRTREQYYSGKADWNIIREVKKAVKIPVIGNGDAFTPQDAKRLVEETGCDGIMVARGAKGNPWIFKQITHYLETGELLPRPSVEELKAMILRHGQMMMEFKGELAGMREMRKHVAWYTAGYPNSAALRNEINSVATLEELTELIGTRL
;
A
#
# COMPACT_ATOMS: atom_id res chain seq x y z
N MET A 1 9.46 14.08 -9.92
CA MET A 1 10.58 13.09 -10.00
C MET A 1 10.02 11.79 -10.54
N THR A 2 10.54 11.27 -11.65
CA THR A 2 10.17 9.96 -12.19
C THR A 2 10.89 8.85 -11.43
N LEU A 3 10.29 7.67 -11.33
CA LEU A 3 10.90 6.47 -10.72
C LEU A 3 10.78 5.29 -11.69
N LYS A 4 11.85 4.51 -11.81
CA LYS A 4 11.86 3.29 -12.62
C LYS A 4 12.06 2.08 -11.73
N ILE A 5 11.17 1.09 -11.86
CA ILE A 5 11.23 -0.20 -11.14
C ILE A 5 11.33 -1.31 -12.19
N GLY A 6 12.53 -1.86 -12.36
CA GLY A 6 12.78 -2.77 -13.47
C GLY A 6 12.52 -2.11 -14.83
N ASN A 7 11.57 -2.63 -15.59
CA ASN A 7 11.12 -2.07 -16.87
C ASN A 7 9.86 -1.18 -16.76
N VAL A 8 9.32 -1.00 -15.56
CA VAL A 8 8.13 -0.17 -15.31
C VAL A 8 8.57 1.26 -14.98
N GLU A 9 8.14 2.22 -15.79
CA GLU A 9 8.39 3.65 -15.57
C GLU A 9 7.16 4.29 -14.93
N LEU A 10 7.37 4.96 -13.79
CA LEU A 10 6.34 5.67 -13.05
C LEU A 10 6.38 7.16 -13.37
N GLU A 11 5.22 7.78 -13.57
CA GLU A 11 5.09 9.22 -13.81
C GLU A 11 5.66 10.07 -12.66
N ASN A 12 5.56 9.57 -11.45
CA ASN A 12 6.14 10.17 -10.25
C ASN A 12 6.52 9.06 -9.25
N ASN A 13 7.19 9.46 -8.16
CA ASN A 13 7.71 8.55 -7.16
C ASN A 13 6.85 8.41 -5.90
N VAL A 14 5.56 8.80 -5.95
CA VAL A 14 4.64 8.71 -4.81
C VAL A 14 3.71 7.51 -4.98
N ILE A 15 3.77 6.57 -4.04
CA ILE A 15 3.21 5.22 -4.16
C ILE A 15 2.15 4.98 -3.09
N LEU A 16 1.00 4.41 -3.45
CA LEU A 16 0.01 3.94 -2.49
C LEU A 16 0.45 2.60 -1.88
N ALA A 17 0.60 2.56 -0.55
CA ALA A 17 0.96 1.34 0.17
C ALA A 17 -0.16 0.29 0.16
N PRO A 18 0.18 -1.01 0.20
CA PRO A 18 -0.80 -2.08 0.41
C PRO A 18 -1.37 -2.01 1.83
N MET A 19 -2.69 -1.93 1.97
CA MET A 19 -3.39 -1.86 3.25
C MET A 19 -4.63 -2.74 3.24
N ALA A 20 -4.60 -3.86 3.95
CA ALA A 20 -5.72 -4.80 4.05
C ALA A 20 -7.00 -4.10 4.54
N GLY A 21 -8.10 -4.31 3.83
CA GLY A 21 -9.39 -3.66 4.07
C GLY A 21 -9.43 -2.17 3.73
N VAL A 22 -8.45 -1.64 2.99
CA VAL A 22 -8.41 -0.22 2.59
C VAL A 22 -8.13 -0.04 1.11
N THR A 23 -7.12 -0.73 0.58
CA THR A 23 -6.68 -0.55 -0.80
C THR A 23 -7.33 -1.58 -1.74
N ASP A 24 -8.66 -1.68 -1.68
CA ASP A 24 -9.46 -2.39 -2.67
C ASP A 24 -9.45 -1.65 -4.02
N MET A 25 -9.95 -2.30 -5.06
CA MET A 25 -9.89 -1.76 -6.42
C MET A 25 -10.53 -0.37 -6.54
N PRO A 26 -11.75 -0.10 -6.00
CA PRO A 26 -12.32 1.25 -6.03
C PRO A 26 -11.40 2.32 -5.43
N TYR A 27 -10.80 2.04 -4.28
CA TYR A 27 -9.93 3.01 -3.62
C TYR A 27 -8.60 3.22 -4.35
N ARG A 28 -8.04 2.16 -4.94
CA ARG A 28 -6.83 2.28 -5.78
C ARG A 28 -7.06 3.15 -7.00
N ILE A 29 -8.20 2.99 -7.69
CA ILE A 29 -8.57 3.85 -8.83
C ILE A 29 -8.63 5.32 -8.40
N LEU A 30 -9.31 5.63 -7.29
CA LEU A 30 -9.39 6.99 -6.77
C LEU A 30 -8.01 7.57 -6.44
N CYS A 31 -7.12 6.79 -5.84
CA CYS A 31 -5.76 7.23 -5.55
C CYS A 31 -4.94 7.44 -6.84
N ARG A 32 -5.10 6.56 -7.84
CA ARG A 32 -4.41 6.70 -9.13
C ARG A 32 -4.84 7.97 -9.88
N GLU A 33 -6.14 8.23 -9.92
CA GLU A 33 -6.68 9.47 -10.51
C GLU A 33 -6.25 10.74 -9.77
N GLN A 34 -5.93 10.62 -8.49
CA GLN A 34 -5.36 11.72 -7.71
C GLN A 34 -3.81 11.77 -7.77
N GLY A 35 -3.19 11.05 -8.71
CA GLY A 35 -1.78 11.18 -9.04
C GLY A 35 -0.84 10.22 -8.29
N ALA A 36 -1.32 9.12 -7.73
CA ALA A 36 -0.42 8.05 -7.28
C ALA A 36 0.36 7.49 -8.47
N GLY A 37 1.69 7.49 -8.42
CA GLY A 37 2.55 6.97 -9.48
C GLY A 37 2.46 5.44 -9.62
N LEU A 38 2.21 4.75 -8.51
CA LEU A 38 1.97 3.31 -8.44
C LEU A 38 0.95 3.04 -7.34
N VAL A 39 0.02 2.11 -7.55
CA VAL A 39 -0.85 1.61 -6.49
C VAL A 39 -0.53 0.16 -6.16
N CYS A 40 -0.54 -0.18 -4.87
CA CYS A 40 -0.31 -1.54 -4.42
C CYS A 40 -1.62 -2.17 -3.95
N MET A 41 -1.87 -3.38 -4.44
CA MET A 41 -3.03 -4.19 -4.04
C MET A 41 -2.90 -4.64 -2.58
N GLU A 42 -4.00 -5.04 -1.98
CA GLU A 42 -3.98 -5.73 -0.69
C GLU A 42 -3.16 -7.01 -0.80
N MET A 43 -2.54 -7.42 0.31
CA MET A 43 -1.71 -8.63 0.31
C MET A 43 -2.56 -9.89 0.11
N VAL A 44 -2.15 -10.77 -0.80
CA VAL A 44 -2.84 -12.00 -1.17
C VAL A 44 -2.02 -13.22 -0.82
N SER A 45 -2.64 -14.22 -0.17
CA SER A 45 -1.96 -15.46 0.19
C SER A 45 -1.74 -16.34 -1.05
N ALA A 46 -0.50 -16.71 -1.36
CA ALA A 46 -0.18 -17.65 -2.41
C ALA A 46 -0.88 -19.02 -2.18
N LYS A 47 -0.92 -19.50 -0.94
CA LYS A 47 -1.68 -20.71 -0.57
C LYS A 47 -3.17 -20.56 -0.82
N ALA A 48 -3.78 -19.41 -0.50
CA ALA A 48 -5.21 -19.19 -0.72
C ALA A 48 -5.55 -19.19 -2.22
N ILE A 49 -4.65 -18.69 -3.07
CA ILE A 49 -4.79 -18.78 -4.54
C ILE A 49 -4.71 -20.24 -4.99
N LEU A 50 -3.69 -20.97 -4.53
CA LEU A 50 -3.48 -22.39 -4.85
C LEU A 50 -4.74 -23.23 -4.55
N TYR A 51 -5.38 -22.98 -3.39
CA TYR A 51 -6.60 -23.68 -2.98
C TYR A 51 -7.90 -23.04 -3.52
N LYS A 52 -7.80 -22.11 -4.48
CA LYS A 52 -8.94 -21.47 -5.16
C LYS A 52 -9.97 -20.86 -4.20
N ASN A 53 -9.51 -20.22 -3.13
CA ASN A 53 -10.38 -19.56 -2.17
C ASN A 53 -11.19 -18.45 -2.86
N LYS A 54 -12.53 -18.51 -2.76
CA LYS A 54 -13.42 -17.56 -3.46
C LYS A 54 -13.16 -16.10 -3.10
N ASN A 55 -12.93 -15.80 -1.83
CA ASN A 55 -12.68 -14.41 -1.38
C ASN A 55 -11.36 -13.86 -1.93
N THR A 56 -10.41 -14.75 -2.24
CA THR A 56 -9.11 -14.36 -2.82
C THR A 56 -9.25 -13.90 -4.27
N GLN A 57 -10.22 -14.42 -5.02
CA GLN A 57 -10.45 -14.04 -6.42
C GLN A 57 -10.87 -12.57 -6.57
N GLU A 58 -11.59 -12.03 -5.60
CA GLU A 58 -11.96 -10.60 -5.62
C GLU A 58 -10.75 -9.70 -5.40
N LEU A 59 -9.81 -10.12 -4.55
CA LEU A 59 -8.58 -9.38 -4.29
C LEU A 59 -7.64 -9.33 -5.51
N LEU A 60 -7.80 -10.24 -6.47
CA LEU A 60 -6.98 -10.31 -7.69
C LEU A 60 -7.52 -9.44 -8.83
N LYS A 61 -8.72 -8.86 -8.69
CA LYS A 61 -9.31 -8.02 -9.74
C LYS A 61 -8.54 -6.70 -9.88
N VAL A 62 -8.32 -6.32 -11.13
CA VAL A 62 -7.66 -5.08 -11.53
C VAL A 62 -8.50 -4.39 -12.62
N ASP A 63 -8.57 -3.08 -12.55
CA ASP A 63 -9.15 -2.21 -13.58
C ASP A 63 -8.01 -1.46 -14.29
N GLU A 64 -8.09 -1.29 -15.60
CA GLU A 64 -7.07 -0.58 -16.38
C GLU A 64 -6.82 0.86 -15.88
N ARG A 65 -7.81 1.51 -15.28
CA ARG A 65 -7.71 2.86 -14.72
C ARG A 65 -6.74 2.96 -13.54
N GLU A 66 -6.43 1.85 -12.86
CA GLU A 66 -5.53 1.87 -11.71
C GLU A 66 -4.05 1.60 -12.06
N ARG A 67 -3.76 1.24 -13.31
CA ARG A 67 -2.39 0.92 -13.72
C ARG A 67 -1.47 2.16 -13.75
N PRO A 68 -0.15 2.01 -13.44
CA PRO A 68 0.50 0.76 -13.05
C PRO A 68 0.11 0.27 -11.66
N VAL A 69 -0.03 -1.06 -11.51
CA VAL A 69 -0.46 -1.71 -10.27
C VAL A 69 0.48 -2.83 -9.85
N SER A 70 0.76 -2.91 -8.56
CA SER A 70 1.58 -3.97 -7.96
C SER A 70 0.72 -5.00 -7.22
N LEU A 71 0.80 -6.27 -7.61
CA LEU A 71 0.19 -7.38 -6.88
C LEU A 71 1.10 -7.80 -5.73
N GLN A 72 0.64 -7.65 -4.49
CA GLN A 72 1.40 -8.07 -3.32
C GLN A 72 1.02 -9.49 -2.88
N LEU A 73 1.96 -10.42 -2.98
CA LEU A 73 1.84 -11.81 -2.51
C LEU A 73 2.49 -12.01 -1.15
N PHE A 74 1.98 -12.97 -0.38
CA PHE A 74 2.67 -13.50 0.78
C PHE A 74 2.54 -15.02 0.86
N GLY A 75 3.55 -15.65 1.44
CA GLY A 75 3.61 -17.10 1.61
C GLY A 75 4.88 -17.51 2.34
N SER A 76 4.93 -18.76 2.78
CA SER A 76 6.06 -19.34 3.51
C SER A 76 6.86 -20.34 2.70
N ASP A 77 6.32 -20.78 1.62
CA ASP A 77 6.89 -21.81 0.78
C ASP A 77 7.41 -21.17 -0.52
N PRO A 78 8.72 -21.26 -0.81
CA PRO A 78 9.31 -20.65 -2.01
C PRO A 78 8.72 -21.19 -3.31
N ASP A 79 8.40 -22.49 -3.35
CA ASP A 79 7.85 -23.14 -4.54
C ASP A 79 6.44 -22.62 -4.81
N ILE A 80 5.58 -22.63 -3.80
CA ILE A 80 4.19 -22.14 -3.93
C ILE A 80 4.18 -20.66 -4.33
N VAL A 81 5.03 -19.82 -3.75
CA VAL A 81 5.06 -18.39 -4.09
C VAL A 81 5.48 -18.18 -5.55
N ALA A 82 6.52 -18.89 -6.01
CA ALA A 82 7.02 -18.79 -7.38
C ALA A 82 6.00 -19.34 -8.40
N ASP A 83 5.42 -20.51 -8.15
CA ASP A 83 4.45 -21.16 -9.04
C ASP A 83 3.17 -20.31 -9.17
N ILE A 84 2.70 -19.74 -8.07
CA ILE A 84 1.54 -18.85 -8.10
C ILE A 84 1.83 -17.57 -8.87
N ALA A 85 3.01 -16.94 -8.66
CA ALA A 85 3.39 -15.77 -9.43
C ALA A 85 3.51 -16.08 -10.93
N ALA A 86 4.09 -17.23 -11.30
CA ALA A 86 4.15 -17.70 -12.69
C ALA A 86 2.75 -17.88 -13.29
N SER A 87 1.81 -18.45 -12.54
CA SER A 87 0.43 -18.63 -12.99
C SER A 87 -0.32 -17.32 -13.22
N LEU A 88 0.18 -16.23 -12.65
CA LEU A 88 -0.38 -14.89 -12.75
C LEU A 88 0.46 -13.95 -13.66
N GLU A 89 1.49 -14.46 -14.32
CA GLU A 89 2.41 -13.67 -15.15
C GLU A 89 1.69 -12.87 -16.24
N ASP A 90 0.71 -13.50 -16.92
CA ASP A 90 -0.06 -12.86 -17.98
C ASP A 90 -1.23 -12.01 -17.45
N GLY A 91 -1.39 -11.91 -16.14
CA GLY A 91 -2.41 -11.08 -15.51
C GLY A 91 -2.13 -9.58 -15.65
N PRO A 92 -3.12 -8.74 -15.30
CA PRO A 92 -3.08 -7.28 -15.52
C PRO A 92 -2.19 -6.54 -14.50
N TYR A 93 -1.23 -7.20 -13.91
CA TYR A 93 -0.30 -6.63 -12.92
C TYR A 93 0.98 -6.18 -13.61
N ASP A 94 1.55 -5.05 -13.16
CA ASP A 94 2.81 -4.53 -13.70
C ASP A 94 4.02 -5.01 -12.88
N ILE A 95 3.84 -5.26 -11.59
CA ILE A 95 4.89 -5.62 -10.64
C ILE A 95 4.37 -6.72 -9.70
N PHE A 96 5.22 -7.69 -9.36
CA PHE A 96 5.00 -8.60 -8.23
C PHE A 96 5.73 -8.08 -7.00
N ASP A 97 5.01 -7.87 -5.90
CA ASP A 97 5.59 -7.47 -4.62
C ASP A 97 5.46 -8.57 -3.57
N ILE A 98 6.48 -8.75 -2.74
CA ILE A 98 6.46 -9.74 -1.65
C ILE A 98 6.30 -9.05 -0.31
N ASN A 99 5.27 -9.46 0.43
CA ASN A 99 5.03 -8.97 1.78
C ASN A 99 5.95 -9.68 2.80
N MET A 100 6.85 -8.92 3.39
CA MET A 100 7.68 -9.32 4.53
C MET A 100 7.54 -8.34 5.70
N GLY A 101 6.43 -7.60 5.76
CA GLY A 101 6.22 -6.55 6.77
C GLY A 101 4.93 -6.64 7.56
N CYS A 102 3.99 -7.53 7.20
CA CYS A 102 2.72 -7.66 7.91
C CYS A 102 2.93 -8.09 9.37
N PRO A 103 2.45 -7.30 10.36
CA PRO A 103 2.69 -7.58 11.77
C PRO A 103 1.57 -8.44 12.41
N VAL A 104 0.51 -8.76 11.67
CA VAL A 104 -0.70 -9.43 12.19
C VAL A 104 -0.37 -10.80 12.79
N PRO A 105 -0.79 -11.10 14.04
CA PRO A 105 -0.41 -12.33 14.73
C PRO A 105 -0.71 -13.62 13.97
N LYS A 106 -1.86 -13.69 13.29
CA LYS A 106 -2.25 -14.86 12.48
C LYS A 106 -1.24 -15.12 11.35
N ILE A 107 -0.76 -14.07 10.67
CA ILE A 107 0.22 -14.17 9.59
C ILE A 107 1.60 -14.56 10.15
N VAL A 108 2.02 -13.88 11.21
CA VAL A 108 3.32 -14.11 11.87
C VAL A 108 3.44 -15.52 12.46
N LYS A 109 2.37 -16.07 13.06
CA LYS A 109 2.35 -17.46 13.59
C LYS A 109 2.56 -18.51 12.49
N ASN A 110 2.14 -18.22 11.27
CA ASN A 110 2.37 -19.10 10.11
C ASN A 110 3.79 -18.95 9.53
N GLY A 111 4.65 -18.17 10.16
CA GLY A 111 6.00 -17.86 9.66
C GLY A 111 5.99 -16.94 8.43
N GLU A 112 4.93 -16.16 8.20
CA GLU A 112 4.74 -15.28 7.04
C GLU A 112 4.83 -13.80 7.43
N GLY A 113 4.78 -12.91 6.45
CA GLY A 113 4.88 -11.47 6.70
C GLY A 113 6.18 -11.11 7.42
N SER A 114 6.09 -10.35 8.50
CA SER A 114 7.28 -9.88 9.25
C SER A 114 8.06 -10.99 9.97
N ALA A 115 7.50 -12.19 10.12
CA ALA A 115 8.26 -13.34 10.64
C ALA A 115 9.48 -13.69 9.76
N ARG A 116 9.44 -13.33 8.46
CA ARG A 116 10.52 -13.52 7.51
C ARG A 116 11.81 -12.78 7.91
N MET A 117 11.68 -11.65 8.59
CA MET A 117 12.82 -10.90 9.09
C MET A 117 13.76 -11.73 9.98
N ARG A 118 13.24 -12.80 10.62
CA ARG A 118 14.02 -13.72 11.46
C ARG A 118 14.73 -14.83 10.69
N ASN A 119 14.46 -14.96 9.39
CA ASN A 119 15.04 -16.03 8.57
C ASN A 119 15.56 -15.49 7.22
N PRO A 120 16.72 -14.80 7.21
CA PRO A 120 17.32 -14.23 6.01
C PRO A 120 17.57 -15.26 4.89
N LYS A 121 17.93 -16.50 5.25
CA LYS A 121 18.14 -17.58 4.27
C LYS A 121 16.88 -17.91 3.48
N LEU A 122 15.74 -17.98 4.16
CA LEU A 122 14.46 -18.24 3.51
C LEU A 122 14.00 -17.02 2.68
N VAL A 123 14.35 -15.80 3.10
CA VAL A 123 14.14 -14.59 2.28
C VAL A 123 14.90 -14.69 0.97
N GLU A 124 16.18 -15.06 1.02
CA GLU A 124 17.03 -15.27 -0.16
C GLU A 124 16.44 -16.33 -1.10
N GLU A 125 16.04 -17.47 -0.55
CA GLU A 125 15.44 -18.56 -1.31
C GLU A 125 14.17 -18.14 -2.04
N ILE A 126 13.22 -17.51 -1.33
CA ILE A 126 11.95 -17.03 -1.90
C ILE A 126 12.23 -16.02 -3.02
N LEU A 127 13.04 -15.00 -2.76
CA LEU A 127 13.28 -13.92 -3.72
C LEU A 127 14.07 -14.42 -4.94
N THR A 128 15.11 -15.22 -4.74
CA THR A 128 15.91 -15.79 -5.84
C THR A 128 15.05 -16.68 -6.75
N LYS A 129 14.21 -17.53 -6.15
CA LYS A 129 13.34 -18.41 -6.92
C LYS A 129 12.30 -17.61 -7.70
N LEU A 130 11.65 -16.66 -7.05
CA LEU A 130 10.62 -15.83 -7.68
C LEU A 130 11.20 -15.02 -8.86
N VAL A 131 12.32 -14.32 -8.66
CA VAL A 131 12.96 -13.51 -9.72
C VAL A 131 13.38 -14.37 -10.92
N LYS A 132 13.78 -15.62 -10.70
CA LYS A 132 14.12 -16.57 -11.80
C LYS A 132 12.89 -17.10 -12.53
N THR A 133 11.74 -17.09 -11.89
CA THR A 133 10.51 -17.71 -12.40
C THR A 133 9.66 -16.75 -13.23
N VAL A 134 9.60 -15.46 -12.84
CA VAL A 134 8.76 -14.46 -13.51
C VAL A 134 9.58 -13.47 -14.33
N LYS A 135 8.97 -12.85 -15.35
CA LYS A 135 9.57 -11.81 -16.19
C LYS A 135 9.27 -10.40 -15.70
N LYS A 136 8.11 -10.23 -15.03
CA LYS A 136 7.73 -8.94 -14.44
C LYS A 136 8.69 -8.57 -13.31
N PRO A 137 8.92 -7.27 -13.07
CA PRO A 137 9.73 -6.81 -11.96
C PRO A 137 9.21 -7.36 -10.63
N VAL A 138 10.14 -7.82 -9.79
CA VAL A 138 9.84 -8.25 -8.42
C VAL A 138 10.31 -7.17 -7.46
N THR A 139 9.47 -6.82 -6.49
CA THR A 139 9.79 -5.94 -5.36
C THR A 139 9.54 -6.65 -4.04
N VAL A 140 10.08 -6.11 -2.96
CA VAL A 140 9.81 -6.63 -1.62
C VAL A 140 9.56 -5.50 -0.64
N LYS A 141 8.50 -5.64 0.19
CA LYS A 141 8.18 -4.70 1.24
C LYS A 141 8.38 -5.32 2.61
N PHE A 142 9.24 -4.70 3.43
CA PHE A 142 9.59 -5.19 4.76
C PHE A 142 9.67 -4.07 5.81
N ARG A 143 9.92 -4.45 7.06
CA ARG A 143 10.10 -3.54 8.19
C ARG A 143 11.57 -3.37 8.54
N LYS A 144 11.92 -2.44 9.46
CA LYS A 144 13.31 -2.29 9.94
C LYS A 144 13.85 -3.53 10.62
N GLY A 145 12.98 -4.38 11.15
CA GLY A 145 13.29 -5.61 11.84
C GLY A 145 12.04 -6.25 12.45
N PHE A 146 12.22 -7.37 13.15
CA PHE A 146 11.15 -8.03 13.87
C PHE A 146 10.85 -7.35 15.22
N ASP A 147 11.89 -7.15 16.02
CA ASP A 147 11.91 -6.48 17.31
C ASP A 147 13.22 -5.72 17.50
N ASP A 148 13.44 -5.11 18.65
CA ASP A 148 14.65 -4.31 18.91
C ASP A 148 15.94 -5.15 19.01
N THR A 149 15.83 -6.48 19.16
CA THR A 149 16.97 -7.42 19.14
C THR A 149 17.25 -7.96 17.73
N CYS A 150 16.34 -7.75 16.78
CA CYS A 150 16.43 -8.22 15.41
C CYS A 150 16.11 -7.08 14.43
N ILE A 151 17.03 -6.12 14.32
CA ILE A 151 16.99 -5.01 13.37
C ILE A 151 17.94 -5.34 12.23
N ASN A 152 17.42 -5.77 11.08
CA ASN A 152 18.21 -6.31 9.98
C ASN A 152 17.76 -5.85 8.58
N ALA A 153 17.10 -4.70 8.49
CA ALA A 153 16.62 -4.16 7.19
C ALA A 153 17.74 -4.03 6.15
N VAL A 154 18.95 -3.64 6.56
CA VAL A 154 20.11 -3.50 5.65
C VAL A 154 20.52 -4.87 5.08
N GLU A 155 20.56 -5.91 5.92
CA GLU A 155 20.87 -7.28 5.49
C GLU A 155 19.82 -7.78 4.49
N ILE A 156 18.54 -7.61 4.81
CA ILE A 156 17.42 -8.03 3.94
C ILE A 156 17.46 -7.28 2.59
N ALA A 157 17.78 -6.00 2.60
CA ALA A 157 17.91 -5.21 1.36
C ALA A 157 19.07 -5.71 0.47
N LYS A 158 20.22 -6.06 1.04
CA LYS A 158 21.35 -6.64 0.31
C LYS A 158 21.01 -8.01 -0.26
N ILE A 159 20.32 -8.84 0.49
CA ILE A 159 19.82 -10.14 0.01
C ILE A 159 18.86 -9.92 -1.18
N ALA A 160 17.91 -8.99 -1.05
CA ALA A 160 16.97 -8.67 -2.12
C ALA A 160 17.70 -8.19 -3.40
N GLU A 161 18.67 -7.29 -3.28
CA GLU A 161 19.48 -6.84 -4.42
C GLU A 161 20.26 -8.00 -5.06
N SER A 162 20.91 -8.84 -4.26
CA SER A 162 21.66 -10.00 -4.73
C SER A 162 20.77 -11.04 -5.43
N ALA A 163 19.52 -11.17 -5.01
CA ALA A 163 18.53 -12.03 -5.63
C ALA A 163 17.97 -11.47 -6.96
N GLY A 164 18.26 -10.21 -7.30
CA GLY A 164 17.79 -9.55 -8.51
C GLY A 164 16.44 -8.83 -8.37
N VAL A 165 16.04 -8.49 -7.14
CA VAL A 165 14.84 -7.69 -6.87
C VAL A 165 15.00 -6.29 -7.46
N ALA A 166 13.96 -5.77 -8.09
CA ALA A 166 13.98 -4.50 -8.83
C ALA A 166 13.87 -3.25 -7.94
N ALA A 167 13.28 -3.36 -6.75
CA ALA A 167 13.20 -2.29 -5.75
C ALA A 167 12.80 -2.85 -4.37
N VAL A 168 13.12 -2.10 -3.32
CA VAL A 168 12.73 -2.44 -1.93
C VAL A 168 11.92 -1.31 -1.31
N ALA A 169 10.85 -1.67 -0.55
CA ALA A 169 10.09 -0.72 0.25
C ALA A 169 10.32 -0.98 1.75
N VAL A 170 10.80 0.01 2.48
CA VAL A 170 11.23 -0.13 3.86
C VAL A 170 10.35 0.67 4.81
N HIS A 171 9.67 -0.01 5.73
CA HIS A 171 8.94 0.65 6.81
C HIS A 171 9.85 0.81 8.04
N GLY A 172 10.06 2.04 8.48
CA GLY A 172 10.96 2.40 9.58
C GLY A 172 10.49 1.96 11.00
N ARG A 173 9.66 0.94 11.13
CA ARG A 173 9.23 0.35 12.41
C ARG A 173 9.49 -1.14 12.46
N THR A 174 9.73 -1.69 13.65
CA THR A 174 9.76 -3.14 13.86
C THR A 174 8.34 -3.73 13.80
N ARG A 175 8.25 -5.06 13.74
CA ARG A 175 6.97 -5.76 13.86
C ARG A 175 6.30 -5.47 15.21
N GLU A 176 7.06 -5.47 16.29
CA GLU A 176 6.50 -5.26 17.63
C GLU A 176 5.99 -3.84 17.86
N GLN A 177 6.62 -2.84 17.25
CA GLN A 177 6.11 -1.48 17.30
C GLN A 177 4.74 -1.33 16.62
N TYR A 178 4.37 -2.19 15.70
CA TYR A 178 3.13 -2.04 14.91
C TYR A 178 3.06 -0.67 14.23
N TYR A 179 2.42 0.30 14.93
CA TYR A 179 2.28 1.71 14.52
C TYR A 179 2.63 2.67 15.66
N SER A 180 3.10 2.17 16.82
CA SER A 180 3.47 3.01 17.96
C SER A 180 4.78 3.76 17.71
N GLY A 181 4.96 4.85 18.44
CA GLY A 181 6.13 5.71 18.32
C GLY A 181 6.27 6.35 16.94
N LYS A 182 7.47 6.74 16.57
CA LYS A 182 7.84 7.30 15.26
C LYS A 182 8.53 6.27 14.38
N ALA A 183 8.34 6.36 13.07
CA ALA A 183 9.15 5.58 12.13
C ALA A 183 10.61 6.06 12.18
N ASP A 184 11.51 5.12 12.25
CA ASP A 184 12.95 5.36 12.22
C ASP A 184 13.39 5.57 10.75
N TRP A 185 13.51 6.81 10.34
CA TRP A 185 13.97 7.15 8.98
C TRP A 185 15.46 6.91 8.78
N ASN A 186 16.24 6.85 9.88
CA ASN A 186 17.66 6.56 9.78
C ASN A 186 17.92 5.18 9.16
N ILE A 187 17.12 4.17 9.52
CA ILE A 187 17.28 2.83 8.92
C ILE A 187 16.99 2.84 7.41
N ILE A 188 16.03 3.67 6.94
CA ILE A 188 15.76 3.83 5.50
C ILE A 188 16.99 4.43 4.81
N ARG A 189 17.61 5.44 5.41
CA ARG A 189 18.86 6.04 4.91
C ARG A 189 19.99 5.00 4.86
N GLU A 190 20.15 4.18 5.88
CA GLU A 190 21.19 3.14 5.90
C GLU A 190 20.95 2.07 4.83
N VAL A 191 19.68 1.69 4.60
CA VAL A 191 19.33 0.81 3.47
C VAL A 191 19.69 1.47 2.15
N LYS A 192 19.32 2.75 1.95
CA LYS A 192 19.64 3.48 0.70
C LYS A 192 21.13 3.56 0.41
N LYS A 193 21.96 3.71 1.43
CA LYS A 193 23.43 3.69 1.29
C LYS A 193 23.98 2.30 0.94
N ALA A 194 23.28 1.24 1.33
CA ALA A 194 23.77 -0.13 1.28
C ALA A 194 23.47 -0.85 -0.04
N VAL A 195 22.49 -0.36 -0.83
CA VAL A 195 22.04 -0.97 -2.08
C VAL A 195 21.99 0.05 -3.22
N LYS A 196 22.06 -0.43 -4.47
CA LYS A 196 21.98 0.41 -5.68
C LYS A 196 20.57 0.43 -6.29
N ILE A 197 19.77 -0.60 -6.01
CA ILE A 197 18.37 -0.66 -6.46
C ILE A 197 17.54 0.44 -5.79
N PRO A 198 16.43 0.89 -6.40
CA PRO A 198 15.56 1.87 -5.80
C PRO A 198 15.07 1.48 -4.40
N VAL A 199 15.13 2.44 -3.48
CA VAL A 199 14.62 2.31 -2.11
C VAL A 199 13.41 3.22 -1.92
N ILE A 200 12.29 2.63 -1.55
CA ILE A 200 11.03 3.31 -1.30
C ILE A 200 10.86 3.48 0.21
N GLY A 201 10.88 4.73 0.68
CA GLY A 201 10.70 5.05 2.10
C GLY A 201 9.23 4.95 2.52
N ASN A 202 8.96 4.31 3.67
CA ASN A 202 7.63 4.18 4.22
C ASN A 202 7.60 4.43 5.73
N GLY A 203 6.58 5.14 6.17
CA GLY A 203 6.31 5.44 7.58
C GLY A 203 6.20 6.93 7.86
N ASP A 204 5.09 7.31 8.48
CA ASP A 204 4.78 8.66 8.99
C ASP A 204 4.78 9.79 7.95
N ALA A 205 4.58 9.48 6.67
CA ALA A 205 4.25 10.44 5.63
C ALA A 205 2.74 10.71 5.67
N PHE A 206 2.31 11.71 6.43
CA PHE A 206 0.92 12.14 6.58
C PHE A 206 0.62 13.44 5.84
N THR A 207 1.63 14.22 5.55
CA THR A 207 1.55 15.52 4.88
C THR A 207 2.57 15.62 3.75
N PRO A 208 2.40 16.55 2.80
CA PRO A 208 3.42 16.85 1.81
C PRO A 208 4.79 17.22 2.41
N GLN A 209 4.77 17.93 3.53
CA GLN A 209 6.02 18.30 4.25
C GLN A 209 6.71 17.07 4.85
N ASP A 210 5.95 16.10 5.40
CA ASP A 210 6.54 14.84 5.88
C ASP A 210 7.18 14.07 4.73
N ALA A 211 6.51 14.01 3.57
CA ALA A 211 7.01 13.35 2.39
C ALA A 211 8.32 13.98 1.89
N LYS A 212 8.39 15.31 1.84
CA LYS A 212 9.62 16.04 1.49
C LYS A 212 10.75 15.74 2.47
N ARG A 213 10.48 15.85 3.77
CA ARG A 213 11.48 15.53 4.80
C ARG A 213 11.97 14.10 4.73
N LEU A 214 11.07 13.14 4.47
CA LEU A 214 11.44 11.73 4.30
C LEU A 214 12.50 11.57 3.20
N VAL A 215 12.30 12.21 2.05
CA VAL A 215 13.28 12.16 0.94
C VAL A 215 14.58 12.88 1.33
N GLU A 216 14.50 14.09 1.89
CA GLU A 216 15.67 14.89 2.25
C GLU A 216 16.52 14.19 3.33
N GLU A 217 15.90 13.59 4.34
CA GLU A 217 16.60 12.95 5.45
C GLU A 217 17.16 11.57 5.08
N THR A 218 16.52 10.85 4.14
CA THR A 218 16.89 9.45 3.85
C THR A 218 17.59 9.26 2.52
N GLY A 219 17.35 10.15 1.55
CA GLY A 219 17.79 10.00 0.17
C GLY A 219 17.05 8.89 -0.59
N CYS A 220 15.90 8.41 -0.10
CA CYS A 220 15.12 7.38 -0.76
C CYS A 220 14.59 7.84 -2.13
N ASP A 221 14.42 6.91 -3.06
CA ASP A 221 14.04 7.19 -4.45
C ASP A 221 12.52 7.36 -4.61
N GLY A 222 11.74 6.72 -3.73
CA GLY A 222 10.28 6.80 -3.74
C GLY A 222 9.69 6.96 -2.34
N ILE A 223 8.45 7.43 -2.30
CA ILE A 223 7.67 7.68 -1.08
C ILE A 223 6.46 6.77 -1.08
N MET A 224 6.34 5.87 -0.10
CA MET A 224 5.15 5.04 0.02
C MET A 224 4.23 5.57 1.12
N VAL A 225 3.05 6.03 0.72
CA VAL A 225 2.04 6.58 1.61
C VAL A 225 1.05 5.50 2.02
N ALA A 226 0.88 5.28 3.32
CA ALA A 226 -0.08 4.34 3.88
C ALA A 226 -1.20 5.09 4.62
N ARG A 227 -1.09 5.22 5.94
CA ARG A 227 -2.14 5.84 6.76
C ARG A 227 -2.49 7.27 6.36
N GLY A 228 -1.54 8.02 5.79
CA GLY A 228 -1.78 9.38 5.27
C GLY A 228 -2.76 9.42 4.10
N ALA A 229 -2.94 8.31 3.39
CA ALA A 229 -3.91 8.21 2.31
C ALA A 229 -5.34 7.86 2.79
N LYS A 230 -5.53 7.37 4.03
CA LYS A 230 -6.87 6.98 4.51
C LYS A 230 -7.82 8.18 4.53
N GLY A 231 -8.89 8.10 3.72
CA GLY A 231 -9.82 9.20 3.53
C GLY A 231 -9.22 10.45 2.88
N ASN A 232 -8.04 10.33 2.30
CA ASN A 232 -7.35 11.43 1.64
C ASN A 232 -6.64 10.94 0.36
N PRO A 233 -7.36 10.56 -0.69
CA PRO A 233 -6.73 10.20 -1.97
C PRO A 233 -5.99 11.39 -2.62
N TRP A 234 -6.33 12.62 -2.29
CA TRP A 234 -5.68 13.84 -2.79
C TRP A 234 -4.23 13.99 -2.33
N ILE A 235 -3.80 13.23 -1.31
CA ILE A 235 -2.43 13.30 -0.76
C ILE A 235 -1.37 13.11 -1.85
N PHE A 236 -1.65 12.30 -2.88
CA PHE A 236 -0.69 12.01 -3.95
C PHE A 236 -0.40 13.26 -4.78
N LYS A 237 -1.43 13.95 -5.29
CA LYS A 237 -1.25 15.21 -6.01
C LYS A 237 -0.68 16.32 -5.12
N GLN A 238 -1.05 16.34 -3.83
CA GLN A 238 -0.55 17.31 -2.88
C GLN A 238 0.96 17.14 -2.65
N ILE A 239 1.43 15.88 -2.49
CA ILE A 239 2.85 15.58 -2.34
C ILE A 239 3.61 15.93 -3.61
N THR A 240 3.15 15.47 -4.77
CA THR A 240 3.84 15.72 -6.05
C THR A 240 3.96 17.21 -6.31
N HIS A 241 2.88 17.97 -6.16
CA HIS A 241 2.89 19.44 -6.33
C HIS A 241 3.88 20.11 -5.36
N TYR A 242 3.85 19.72 -4.08
CA TYR A 242 4.74 20.31 -3.08
C TYR A 242 6.22 19.99 -3.33
N LEU A 243 6.54 18.80 -3.80
CA LEU A 243 7.91 18.43 -4.16
C LEU A 243 8.42 19.20 -5.38
N GLU A 244 7.54 19.59 -6.30
CA GLU A 244 7.88 20.31 -7.53
C GLU A 244 7.98 21.83 -7.30
N THR A 245 7.04 22.39 -6.54
CA THR A 245 6.89 23.85 -6.43
C THR A 245 7.29 24.42 -5.06
N GLY A 246 7.25 23.61 -4.02
CA GLY A 246 7.36 24.05 -2.63
C GLY A 246 6.07 24.66 -2.07
N GLU A 247 4.99 24.70 -2.85
CA GLU A 247 3.71 25.28 -2.47
C GLU A 247 2.71 24.21 -2.04
N LEU A 248 1.92 24.50 -1.02
CA LEU A 248 0.87 23.60 -0.54
C LEU A 248 -0.43 23.81 -1.33
N LEU A 249 -1.00 22.74 -1.85
CA LEU A 249 -2.37 22.76 -2.33
C LEU A 249 -3.35 22.90 -1.16
N PRO A 250 -4.46 23.62 -1.35
CA PRO A 250 -5.51 23.73 -0.34
C PRO A 250 -6.12 22.37 -0.03
N ARG A 251 -6.71 22.27 1.14
CA ARG A 251 -7.55 21.11 1.48
C ARG A 251 -8.77 21.08 0.55
N PRO A 252 -9.24 19.87 0.15
CA PRO A 252 -10.47 19.77 -0.64
C PRO A 252 -11.65 20.52 -0.01
N SER A 253 -12.43 21.19 -0.85
CA SER A 253 -13.67 21.84 -0.42
C SER A 253 -14.68 20.78 0.07
N VAL A 254 -15.73 21.24 0.74
CA VAL A 254 -16.82 20.35 1.19
C VAL A 254 -17.50 19.69 -0.01
N GLU A 255 -17.67 20.41 -1.10
CA GLU A 255 -18.27 19.91 -2.34
C GLU A 255 -17.41 18.83 -2.99
N GLU A 256 -16.09 19.03 -3.08
CA GLU A 256 -15.14 18.01 -3.57
C GLU A 256 -15.13 16.77 -2.66
N LEU A 257 -15.23 16.98 -1.34
CA LEU A 257 -15.32 15.89 -0.37
C LEU A 257 -16.59 15.06 -0.57
N LYS A 258 -17.76 15.73 -0.67
CA LYS A 258 -19.05 15.08 -0.95
C LYS A 258 -18.98 14.26 -2.25
N ALA A 259 -18.54 14.88 -3.32
CA ALA A 259 -18.42 14.22 -4.62
C ALA A 259 -17.52 12.98 -4.55
N MET A 260 -16.38 13.05 -3.86
CA MET A 260 -15.47 11.92 -3.68
C MET A 260 -16.10 10.79 -2.86
N ILE A 261 -16.78 11.10 -1.77
CA ILE A 261 -17.44 10.10 -0.93
C ILE A 261 -18.53 9.37 -1.72
N LEU A 262 -19.39 10.09 -2.42
CA LEU A 262 -20.48 9.52 -3.21
C LEU A 262 -19.96 8.68 -4.37
N ARG A 263 -18.94 9.16 -5.08
CA ARG A 263 -18.27 8.39 -6.14
C ARG A 263 -17.65 7.10 -5.60
N HIS A 264 -16.95 7.16 -4.46
CA HIS A 264 -16.39 5.96 -3.82
C HIS A 264 -17.50 5.00 -3.44
N GLY A 265 -18.62 5.49 -2.85
CA GLY A 265 -19.80 4.68 -2.53
C GLY A 265 -20.39 3.98 -3.73
N GLN A 266 -20.57 4.70 -4.84
CA GLN A 266 -21.04 4.12 -6.11
C GLN A 266 -20.13 2.99 -6.61
N MET A 267 -18.82 3.23 -6.66
CA MET A 267 -17.84 2.24 -7.09
C MET A 267 -17.80 1.02 -6.16
N MET A 268 -17.96 1.22 -4.84
CA MET A 268 -18.03 0.11 -3.88
C MET A 268 -19.29 -0.72 -4.06
N MET A 269 -20.43 -0.08 -4.35
CA MET A 269 -21.67 -0.79 -4.67
C MET A 269 -21.51 -1.65 -5.93
N GLU A 270 -20.92 -1.09 -6.98
CA GLU A 270 -20.68 -1.79 -8.24
C GLU A 270 -19.71 -2.97 -8.07
N PHE A 271 -18.69 -2.81 -7.24
CA PHE A 271 -17.63 -3.80 -7.05
C PHE A 271 -18.02 -4.95 -6.10
N LYS A 272 -18.71 -4.64 -4.98
CA LYS A 272 -19.01 -5.60 -3.89
C LYS A 272 -20.50 -5.87 -3.68
N GLY A 273 -21.37 -5.20 -4.44
CA GLY A 273 -22.80 -5.13 -4.16
C GLY A 273 -23.13 -4.13 -3.06
N GLU A 274 -24.37 -3.63 -3.06
CA GLU A 274 -24.76 -2.48 -2.25
C GLU A 274 -24.55 -2.69 -0.74
N LEU A 275 -25.09 -3.78 -0.18
CA LEU A 275 -25.02 -4.02 1.26
C LEU A 275 -23.58 -4.17 1.77
N ALA A 276 -22.75 -4.93 1.05
CA ALA A 276 -21.35 -5.13 1.44
C ALA A 276 -20.53 -3.85 1.22
N GLY A 277 -20.72 -3.19 0.08
CA GLY A 277 -20.08 -1.92 -0.26
C GLY A 277 -20.36 -0.85 0.78
N MET A 278 -21.62 -0.65 1.15
CA MET A 278 -22.01 0.37 2.13
C MET A 278 -21.47 0.06 3.54
N ARG A 279 -21.45 -1.20 3.96
CA ARG A 279 -20.81 -1.58 5.22
C ARG A 279 -19.32 -1.24 5.26
N GLU A 280 -18.62 -1.43 4.16
CA GLU A 280 -17.21 -1.05 4.07
C GLU A 280 -17.02 0.47 3.93
N MET A 281 -17.92 1.16 3.27
CA MET A 281 -17.90 2.63 3.17
C MET A 281 -17.98 3.34 4.52
N ARG A 282 -18.59 2.75 5.54
CA ARG A 282 -18.71 3.35 6.89
C ARG A 282 -17.35 3.81 7.44
N LYS A 283 -16.32 2.97 7.34
CA LYS A 283 -14.96 3.32 7.77
C LYS A 283 -14.32 4.39 6.88
N HIS A 284 -14.55 4.31 5.56
CA HIS A 284 -14.01 5.29 4.62
C HIS A 284 -14.63 6.68 4.84
N VAL A 285 -15.94 6.78 5.03
CA VAL A 285 -16.61 8.04 5.34
C VAL A 285 -16.09 8.64 6.65
N ALA A 286 -15.89 7.82 7.68
CA ALA A 286 -15.31 8.28 8.94
C ALA A 286 -13.88 8.85 8.76
N TRP A 287 -13.07 8.28 7.85
CA TRP A 287 -11.75 8.82 7.53
C TRP A 287 -11.82 10.08 6.66
N TYR A 288 -12.65 10.11 5.61
CA TYR A 288 -12.83 11.26 4.73
C TYR A 288 -13.24 12.52 5.51
N THR A 289 -14.15 12.36 6.47
CA THR A 289 -14.73 13.46 7.21
C THR A 289 -13.93 13.89 8.43
N ALA A 290 -12.81 13.22 8.73
CA ALA A 290 -11.96 13.55 9.85
C ALA A 290 -11.46 15.01 9.75
N GLY A 291 -11.77 15.83 10.79
CA GLY A 291 -11.39 17.24 10.86
C GLY A 291 -12.26 18.21 10.03
N TYR A 292 -13.38 17.73 9.46
CA TYR A 292 -14.43 18.62 8.94
C TYR A 292 -15.50 18.90 10.01
N PRO A 293 -16.26 20.01 9.88
CA PRO A 293 -17.39 20.30 10.77
C PRO A 293 -18.38 19.14 10.82
N ASN A 294 -19.08 18.96 11.92
CA ASN A 294 -20.10 17.92 12.13
C ASN A 294 -19.62 16.45 12.00
N SER A 295 -18.31 16.20 11.78
CA SER A 295 -17.77 14.85 11.56
C SER A 295 -18.08 13.86 12.69
N ALA A 296 -18.28 14.32 13.93
CA ALA A 296 -18.62 13.46 15.07
C ALA A 296 -20.04 12.89 14.96
N ALA A 297 -21.03 13.75 14.63
CA ALA A 297 -22.40 13.32 14.41
C ALA A 297 -22.50 12.36 13.22
N LEU A 298 -21.86 12.72 12.10
CA LEU A 298 -21.84 11.91 10.91
C LEU A 298 -21.22 10.51 11.15
N ARG A 299 -20.14 10.39 11.95
CA ARG A 299 -19.56 9.08 12.31
C ARG A 299 -20.49 8.18 13.11
N ASN A 300 -21.41 8.74 13.88
CA ASN A 300 -22.42 7.95 14.59
C ASN A 300 -23.50 7.45 13.63
N GLU A 301 -24.00 8.32 12.78
CA GLU A 301 -25.10 8.03 11.86
C GLU A 301 -24.68 7.11 10.70
N ILE A 302 -23.44 7.20 10.21
CA ILE A 302 -22.94 6.36 9.12
C ILE A 302 -23.00 4.85 9.43
N ASN A 303 -23.01 4.47 10.71
CA ASN A 303 -23.05 3.06 11.11
C ASN A 303 -24.38 2.36 10.74
N SER A 304 -25.45 3.09 10.53
CA SER A 304 -26.76 2.57 10.11
C SER A 304 -26.92 2.49 8.59
N VAL A 305 -26.11 3.23 7.82
CA VAL A 305 -26.21 3.28 6.35
C VAL A 305 -26.03 1.91 5.73
N ALA A 306 -26.99 1.50 4.89
CA ALA A 306 -27.00 0.21 4.20
C ALA A 306 -27.17 0.32 2.67
N THR A 307 -27.63 1.48 2.18
CA THR A 307 -27.85 1.75 0.75
C THR A 307 -27.09 2.99 0.30
N LEU A 308 -26.88 3.12 -1.01
CA LEU A 308 -26.26 4.30 -1.61
C LEU A 308 -27.17 5.54 -1.45
N GLU A 309 -28.47 5.35 -1.49
CA GLU A 309 -29.45 6.43 -1.26
C GLU A 309 -29.32 7.01 0.15
N GLU A 310 -29.28 6.14 1.18
CA GLU A 310 -29.05 6.56 2.58
C GLU A 310 -27.70 7.27 2.75
N LEU A 311 -26.65 6.80 2.07
CA LEU A 311 -25.35 7.49 2.05
C LEU A 311 -25.47 8.87 1.45
N THR A 312 -26.18 9.01 0.33
CA THR A 312 -26.35 10.27 -0.39
C THR A 312 -27.11 11.29 0.47
N GLU A 313 -28.21 10.87 1.09
CA GLU A 313 -28.99 11.69 1.99
C GLU A 313 -28.17 12.14 3.20
N LEU A 314 -27.46 11.22 3.85
CA LEU A 314 -26.64 11.54 5.01
C LEU A 314 -25.53 12.56 4.68
N ILE A 315 -24.82 12.34 3.57
CA ILE A 315 -23.74 13.25 3.12
C ILE A 315 -24.30 14.61 2.71
N GLY A 316 -25.48 14.65 2.07
CA GLY A 316 -26.15 15.88 1.67
C GLY A 316 -26.60 16.75 2.86
N THR A 317 -27.04 16.10 3.95
CA THR A 317 -27.60 16.79 5.12
C THR A 317 -26.58 17.15 6.20
N ARG A 318 -25.45 16.42 6.29
CA ARG A 318 -24.47 16.57 7.38
C ARG A 318 -23.18 17.28 6.99
N LEU A 319 -22.85 17.32 5.73
CA LEU A 319 -21.72 18.07 5.17
C LEU A 319 -22.21 19.24 4.30
#